data_ec1c2573a78c6d12e0ce86657adae206
#
_entry.id   ec1c2573a78c6d12e0ce86657adae206
#
_cell.length_a   1.000
_cell.length_b   1.000
_cell.length_c   1.000
_cell.angle_alpha   90.00
_cell.angle_beta   90.00
_cell.angle_gamma   90.00
#
_symmetry.space_group_name_H-M   'P 1'
#
loop_
_entity.id
_entity.type
_entity.pdbx_description
1 polymer ?
#
loop_
_entity_poly.entity_id
_entity_poly.type
_entity_poly.pdbx_seq_one_letter_code
_entity_poly.pdbx_strand_id
1 'polypeptide(L)'
;PYYFRDQTYEIYNNGDEVFYLDSLCFAQLEPNVATATLPVWPDEDGVDNYVYGIVVWQISGSGKDYPLQPGESFLIVQEARDHRVNNASSFDNSMAEWEAWSGNAGRDNPEVPNIAYVFWDKPNTMQWLTSVFGAAFCIYKMDTPFDPNNWQTQVNKTQRFMKIAAGDVMDGVELLPNMFSFDMKRIPGFVDAGGTSVGATYC
;
A
#
# COMPACT_ATOMS: atom_id res chain seq x y z
N PRO A 1 15.27 -3.35 -19.11
CA PRO A 1 14.88 -3.93 -17.82
C PRO A 1 14.70 -2.80 -16.82
N TYR A 2 13.54 -2.77 -16.21
CA TYR A 2 13.24 -1.77 -15.18
C TYR A 2 14.04 -2.09 -13.93
N TYR A 3 14.48 -1.03 -13.24
CA TYR A 3 15.13 -1.20 -11.97
C TYR A 3 14.07 -1.52 -10.91
N PHE A 4 14.18 -2.65 -10.22
CA PHE A 4 13.12 -3.16 -9.32
C PHE A 4 12.86 -2.28 -8.09
N ARG A 5 13.69 -1.25 -7.88
CA ARG A 5 13.53 -0.26 -6.81
C ARG A 5 12.85 1.03 -7.24
N ASP A 6 12.39 1.10 -8.47
CA ASP A 6 11.60 2.23 -8.99
C ASP A 6 10.11 2.15 -8.59
N GLN A 7 9.79 1.43 -7.50
CA GLN A 7 8.43 1.34 -7.01
C GLN A 7 7.98 2.68 -6.44
N THR A 8 6.92 3.21 -7.02
CA THR A 8 6.39 4.53 -6.72
C THR A 8 4.86 4.46 -6.64
N TYR A 9 4.30 5.11 -5.64
CA TYR A 9 2.87 5.28 -5.47
C TYR A 9 2.56 6.76 -5.33
N GLU A 10 1.72 7.26 -6.21
CA GLU A 10 1.21 8.62 -6.16
C GLU A 10 -0.18 8.61 -5.54
N ILE A 11 -0.39 9.47 -4.55
CA ILE A 11 -1.67 9.68 -3.89
C ILE A 11 -2.09 11.12 -4.14
N TYR A 12 -3.27 11.29 -4.73
CA TYR A 12 -3.79 12.57 -5.19
C TYR A 12 -5.02 12.98 -4.39
N ASN A 13 -5.06 14.22 -3.91
CA ASN A 13 -6.25 14.76 -3.27
C ASN A 13 -7.23 15.28 -4.35
N ASN A 14 -8.19 14.45 -4.71
CA ASN A 14 -9.26 14.79 -5.66
C ASN A 14 -10.50 15.42 -4.99
N GLY A 15 -10.44 15.65 -3.67
CA GLY A 15 -11.47 16.36 -2.92
C GLY A 15 -11.38 17.88 -3.08
N ASP A 16 -12.28 18.57 -2.43
CA ASP A 16 -12.38 20.02 -2.40
C ASP A 16 -11.90 20.64 -1.07
N GLU A 17 -11.47 19.82 -0.14
CA GLU A 17 -10.93 20.22 1.16
C GLU A 17 -9.49 19.72 1.37
N VAL A 18 -8.79 20.39 2.30
CA VAL A 18 -7.43 19.97 2.71
C VAL A 18 -7.51 18.62 3.39
N PHE A 19 -6.75 17.67 2.88
CA PHE A 19 -6.56 16.38 3.52
C PHE A 19 -5.24 16.35 4.31
N TYR A 20 -5.26 15.85 5.54
CA TYR A 20 -4.06 15.69 6.35
C TYR A 20 -3.56 14.25 6.26
N LEU A 21 -2.31 14.08 5.83
CA LEU A 21 -1.69 12.76 5.63
C LEU A 21 -1.32 12.06 6.94
N ASP A 22 -1.32 12.77 8.03
CA ASP A 22 -1.04 12.22 9.36
C ASP A 22 -1.92 11.00 9.65
N SER A 23 -1.31 9.93 10.09
CA SER A 23 -1.95 8.63 10.36
C SER A 23 -2.53 7.92 9.13
N LEU A 24 -2.33 8.45 7.92
CA LEU A 24 -2.71 7.73 6.71
C LEU A 24 -1.92 6.42 6.63
N CYS A 25 -2.64 5.32 6.45
CA CYS A 25 -2.08 4.00 6.26
C CYS A 25 -2.08 3.62 4.79
N PHE A 26 -1.00 2.97 4.37
CA PHE A 26 -0.87 2.32 3.08
C PHE A 26 -0.68 0.82 3.30
N ALA A 27 -1.52 -0.01 2.70
CA ALA A 27 -1.52 -1.44 2.93
C ALA A 27 -1.39 -2.23 1.63
N GLN A 28 -0.54 -3.27 1.64
CA GLN A 28 -0.60 -4.34 0.65
C GLN A 28 -1.55 -5.42 1.16
N LEU A 29 -2.50 -5.82 0.33
CA LEU A 29 -3.58 -6.72 0.71
C LEU A 29 -3.31 -8.17 0.32
N GLU A 30 -4.00 -9.08 0.99
CA GLU A 30 -4.12 -10.49 0.61
C GLU A 30 -5.37 -10.67 -0.28
N PRO A 31 -5.28 -11.43 -1.39
CA PRO A 31 -4.12 -12.18 -1.90
C PRO A 31 -3.04 -11.26 -2.51
N ASN A 32 -1.77 -11.59 -2.22
CA ASN A 32 -0.61 -10.83 -2.71
C ASN A 32 -0.13 -11.24 -4.12
N VAL A 33 -0.90 -12.09 -4.76
CA VAL A 33 -0.72 -12.54 -6.14
C VAL A 33 -2.08 -12.69 -6.80
N ALA A 34 -2.13 -12.54 -8.11
CA ALA A 34 -3.34 -12.85 -8.86
C ALA A 34 -3.70 -14.34 -8.70
N THR A 35 -4.91 -14.62 -8.27
CA THR A 35 -5.39 -15.99 -8.03
C THR A 35 -6.87 -16.14 -8.30
N ALA A 36 -7.27 -17.28 -8.85
CA ALA A 36 -8.68 -17.64 -9.00
C ALA A 36 -9.30 -18.17 -7.69
N THR A 37 -8.45 -18.58 -6.72
CA THR A 37 -8.92 -19.10 -5.43
C THR A 37 -8.66 -18.06 -4.36
N LEU A 38 -9.72 -17.43 -3.88
CA LEU A 38 -9.63 -16.44 -2.82
C LEU A 38 -9.34 -17.07 -1.47
N PRO A 39 -8.64 -16.34 -0.59
CA PRO A 39 -8.48 -16.74 0.81
C PRO A 39 -9.83 -16.94 1.50
N VAL A 40 -9.88 -17.89 2.42
CA VAL A 40 -11.06 -18.12 3.26
C VAL A 40 -10.80 -17.57 4.64
N TRP A 41 -11.64 -16.65 5.07
CA TRP A 41 -11.57 -15.99 6.37
C TRP A 41 -12.64 -16.54 7.30
N PRO A 42 -12.45 -16.46 8.63
CA PRO A 42 -13.52 -16.79 9.57
C PRO A 42 -14.75 -15.88 9.38
N ASP A 43 -15.94 -16.45 9.46
CA ASP A 43 -17.21 -15.74 9.22
C ASP A 43 -17.65 -14.84 10.39
N GLU A 44 -16.94 -14.87 11.51
CA GLU A 44 -17.33 -14.24 12.77
C GLU A 44 -17.57 -12.75 12.68
N ASP A 45 -16.99 -12.10 11.69
CA ASP A 45 -16.98 -10.64 11.55
C ASP A 45 -17.67 -10.12 10.29
N GLY A 46 -18.26 -10.99 9.49
CA GLY A 46 -18.79 -10.60 8.18
C GLY A 46 -17.66 -10.30 7.20
N VAL A 47 -17.19 -11.33 6.52
CA VAL A 47 -15.99 -11.33 5.65
C VAL A 47 -16.01 -10.20 4.61
N ASP A 48 -17.19 -9.83 4.14
CA ASP A 48 -17.39 -8.81 3.11
C ASP A 48 -17.25 -7.37 3.65
N ASN A 49 -17.08 -7.22 4.96
CA ASN A 49 -16.91 -5.91 5.59
C ASN A 49 -15.43 -5.54 5.82
N TYR A 50 -14.50 -6.41 5.44
CA TYR A 50 -13.09 -6.22 5.69
C TYR A 50 -12.23 -6.56 4.49
N VAL A 51 -11.05 -5.96 4.46
CA VAL A 51 -9.90 -6.42 3.70
C VAL A 51 -8.75 -6.71 4.65
N TYR A 52 -7.75 -7.47 4.19
CA TYR A 52 -6.73 -8.03 5.05
C TYR A 52 -5.34 -7.66 4.56
N GLY A 53 -4.64 -6.82 5.34
CA GLY A 53 -3.31 -6.32 5.02
C GLY A 53 -2.23 -7.34 5.39
N ILE A 54 -1.34 -7.64 4.44
CA ILE A 54 -0.13 -8.44 4.68
C ILE A 54 0.90 -7.60 5.40
N VAL A 55 1.03 -6.37 4.96
CA VAL A 55 1.92 -5.35 5.52
C VAL A 55 1.22 -4.01 5.48
N VAL A 56 1.42 -3.22 6.52
CA VAL A 56 0.89 -1.86 6.62
C VAL A 56 2.00 -0.91 7.00
N TRP A 57 2.04 0.20 6.30
CA TRP A 57 2.88 1.37 6.60
C TRP A 57 1.98 2.52 7.00
N GLN A 58 2.51 3.43 7.78
CA GLN A 58 1.78 4.61 8.24
C GLN A 58 2.66 5.85 8.17
N ILE A 59 2.08 6.95 7.72
CA ILE A 59 2.66 8.27 7.84
C ILE A 59 2.49 8.71 9.30
N SER A 60 3.61 8.87 10.00
CA SER A 60 3.61 9.38 11.36
C SER A 60 3.27 10.87 11.38
N GLY A 61 2.59 11.33 12.39
CA GLY A 61 2.26 12.76 12.56
C GLY A 61 1.37 13.00 13.76
N SER A 62 1.14 14.27 14.08
CA SER A 62 0.34 14.70 15.23
C SER A 62 -1.11 15.05 14.88
N GLY A 63 -1.50 14.92 13.61
CA GLY A 63 -2.85 15.09 13.09
C GLY A 63 -3.00 16.22 12.08
N LYS A 64 -2.05 17.17 12.00
CA LYS A 64 -2.06 18.30 11.06
C LYS A 64 -0.67 18.71 10.57
N ASP A 65 0.28 17.81 10.62
CA ASP A 65 1.67 18.13 10.26
C ASP A 65 1.85 18.13 8.72
N TYR A 66 1.05 17.35 8.00
CA TYR A 66 1.22 17.13 6.57
C TYR A 66 -0.08 17.40 5.79
N PRO A 67 -0.41 18.70 5.56
CA PRO A 67 -1.58 19.06 4.75
C PRO A 67 -1.34 18.78 3.26
N LEU A 68 -2.29 18.15 2.60
CA LEU A 68 -2.36 17.97 1.15
C LEU A 68 -3.54 18.79 0.62
N GLN A 69 -3.26 19.83 -0.16
CA GLN A 69 -4.30 20.71 -0.71
C GLN A 69 -5.13 20.00 -1.79
N PRO A 70 -6.37 20.46 -2.05
CA PRO A 70 -7.11 20.04 -3.23
C PRO A 70 -6.29 20.19 -4.51
N GLY A 71 -6.24 19.12 -5.31
CA GLY A 71 -5.48 19.10 -6.55
C GLY A 71 -3.98 18.85 -6.40
N GLU A 72 -3.49 18.63 -5.19
CA GLU A 72 -2.10 18.22 -4.96
C GLU A 72 -1.97 16.71 -4.87
N SER A 73 -0.78 16.21 -5.15
CA SER A 73 -0.38 14.81 -4.93
C SER A 73 0.91 14.72 -4.13
N PHE A 74 1.17 13.53 -3.59
CA PHE A 74 2.46 13.20 -3.00
C PHE A 74 2.89 11.80 -3.44
N LEU A 75 4.20 11.57 -3.40
CA LEU A 75 4.81 10.31 -3.80
C LEU A 75 5.35 9.57 -2.59
N ILE A 76 5.00 8.28 -2.52
CA ILE A 76 5.68 7.31 -1.67
C ILE A 76 6.56 6.46 -2.60
N VAL A 77 7.87 6.45 -2.36
CA VAL A 77 8.81 5.68 -3.17
C VAL A 77 9.53 4.64 -2.33
N GLN A 78 10.07 3.63 -2.98
CA GLN A 78 10.88 2.63 -2.30
C GLN A 78 12.20 3.22 -1.79
N GLU A 79 12.85 4.03 -2.63
CA GLU A 79 14.10 4.74 -2.31
C GLU A 79 14.04 6.14 -2.96
N ALA A 80 14.19 7.19 -2.16
CA ALA A 80 14.16 8.58 -2.64
C ALA A 80 15.52 8.99 -3.23
N ARG A 81 15.89 8.39 -4.35
CA ARG A 81 17.20 8.57 -5.00
C ARG A 81 17.04 8.68 -6.52
N ASP A 82 18.05 9.27 -7.16
CA ASP A 82 18.17 9.23 -8.62
C ASP A 82 18.68 7.85 -9.07
N HIS A 83 17.77 6.98 -9.50
CA HIS A 83 18.12 5.65 -9.97
C HIS A 83 18.69 5.64 -11.40
N ARG A 84 18.62 6.77 -12.14
CA ARG A 84 19.18 6.91 -13.48
C ARG A 84 20.70 6.74 -13.48
N VAL A 85 21.35 7.01 -12.35
CA VAL A 85 22.81 6.76 -12.18
C VAL A 85 23.15 5.27 -12.29
N ASN A 86 22.22 4.38 -12.01
CA ASN A 86 22.40 2.94 -12.09
C ASN A 86 21.79 2.33 -13.36
N ASN A 87 20.73 2.93 -13.86
CA ASN A 87 20.04 2.51 -15.07
C ASN A 87 19.38 3.74 -15.73
N ALA A 88 19.88 4.15 -16.88
CA ALA A 88 19.42 5.34 -17.58
C ALA A 88 17.91 5.31 -17.96
N SER A 89 17.26 4.15 -17.91
CA SER A 89 15.83 3.98 -18.14
C SER A 89 14.99 4.07 -16.85
N SER A 90 15.62 4.28 -15.71
CA SER A 90 14.97 4.44 -14.41
C SER A 90 14.49 5.87 -14.17
N PHE A 91 13.95 6.11 -12.98
CA PHE A 91 13.42 7.40 -12.56
C PHE A 91 14.35 8.11 -11.57
N ASP A 92 14.18 9.43 -11.50
CA ASP A 92 14.70 10.24 -10.43
C ASP A 92 13.63 10.38 -9.35
N ASN A 93 13.78 9.64 -8.28
CA ASN A 93 12.88 9.66 -7.14
C ASN A 93 13.40 10.55 -5.99
N SER A 94 14.49 11.30 -6.20
CA SER A 94 15.15 12.06 -5.13
C SER A 94 14.29 13.19 -4.55
N MET A 95 13.24 13.58 -5.25
CA MET A 95 12.33 14.65 -4.85
C MET A 95 10.98 14.13 -4.32
N ALA A 96 10.87 12.81 -4.04
CA ALA A 96 9.67 12.25 -3.43
C ALA A 96 9.47 12.79 -2.01
N GLU A 97 8.23 12.92 -1.58
CA GLU A 97 7.88 13.43 -0.26
C GLU A 97 8.09 12.40 0.84
N TRP A 98 8.01 11.11 0.50
CA TRP A 98 8.15 9.99 1.46
C TRP A 98 8.90 8.83 0.84
N GLU A 99 9.72 8.17 1.66
CA GLU A 99 10.31 6.90 1.25
C GLU A 99 10.03 5.78 2.26
N ALA A 100 10.14 4.55 1.78
CA ALA A 100 10.01 3.37 2.60
C ALA A 100 11.40 2.86 2.98
N TRP A 101 11.96 3.39 4.05
CA TRP A 101 13.28 3.00 4.51
C TRP A 101 13.39 1.48 4.77
N SER A 102 14.48 0.92 4.29
CA SER A 102 14.71 -0.52 4.29
C SER A 102 15.68 -1.00 5.38
N GLY A 103 16.06 -0.14 6.31
CA GLY A 103 17.10 -0.47 7.32
C GLY A 103 18.53 -0.46 6.79
N ASN A 104 18.73 -0.17 5.52
CA ASN A 104 20.06 -0.02 4.92
C ASN A 104 20.42 1.46 4.80
N ALA A 105 21.23 1.95 5.73
CA ALA A 105 21.65 3.35 5.80
C ALA A 105 22.30 3.88 4.50
N GLY A 106 22.86 3.01 3.65
CA GLY A 106 23.39 3.42 2.36
C GLY A 106 22.34 3.69 1.28
N ARG A 107 21.06 3.48 1.60
CA ARG A 107 19.91 3.67 0.70
C ARG A 107 18.89 4.67 1.21
N ASP A 108 18.95 5.02 2.46
CA ASP A 108 18.15 6.06 3.08
C ASP A 108 18.54 7.43 2.51
N ASN A 109 17.56 8.23 2.17
CA ASN A 109 17.77 9.65 1.89
C ASN A 109 17.40 10.45 3.15
N PRO A 110 18.38 10.95 3.91
CA PRO A 110 18.12 11.63 5.19
C PRO A 110 17.30 12.92 5.05
N GLU A 111 17.14 13.44 3.85
CA GLU A 111 16.33 14.64 3.56
C GLU A 111 14.85 14.31 3.31
N VAL A 112 14.51 13.02 3.15
CA VAL A 112 13.14 12.56 2.88
C VAL A 112 12.63 11.75 4.06
N PRO A 113 11.45 12.07 4.63
CA PRO A 113 10.90 11.33 5.75
C PRO A 113 10.54 9.89 5.37
N ASN A 114 10.69 8.99 6.34
CA ASN A 114 10.38 7.59 6.18
C ASN A 114 8.96 7.26 6.65
N ILE A 115 8.21 6.49 5.85
CA ILE A 115 6.98 5.88 6.36
C ILE A 115 7.32 4.72 7.31
N ALA A 116 6.54 4.57 8.36
CA ALA A 116 6.79 3.57 9.37
C ALA A 116 6.09 2.24 9.06
N TYR A 117 6.78 1.12 9.25
CA TYR A 117 6.12 -0.19 9.35
C TYR A 117 5.34 -0.26 10.65
N VAL A 118 4.01 -0.42 10.57
CA VAL A 118 3.14 -0.55 11.74
C VAL A 118 2.58 -1.96 11.90
N PHE A 119 2.52 -2.73 10.82
CA PHE A 119 2.16 -4.14 10.86
C PHE A 119 2.88 -4.96 9.79
N TRP A 120 3.45 -6.07 10.21
CA TRP A 120 3.98 -7.13 9.35
C TRP A 120 4.24 -8.40 10.18
N ASP A 121 3.55 -9.49 9.87
CA ASP A 121 3.66 -10.73 10.66
C ASP A 121 5.00 -11.47 10.48
N LYS A 122 5.66 -11.26 9.36
CA LYS A 122 6.94 -11.93 9.03
C LYS A 122 8.00 -10.91 8.64
N PRO A 123 8.53 -10.12 9.57
CA PRO A 123 9.49 -9.06 9.29
C PRO A 123 10.89 -9.62 8.96
N ASN A 124 11.00 -10.45 7.93
CA ASN A 124 12.27 -11.07 7.54
C ASN A 124 13.18 -10.12 6.76
N THR A 125 12.62 -9.07 6.21
CA THR A 125 13.36 -8.06 5.46
C THR A 125 12.87 -6.69 5.89
N MET A 126 13.80 -5.76 6.01
CA MET A 126 13.49 -4.36 6.28
C MET A 126 13.21 -3.59 4.99
N GLN A 127 13.03 -4.29 3.87
CA GLN A 127 12.83 -3.66 2.57
C GLN A 127 11.34 -3.54 2.25
N TRP A 128 10.96 -2.38 1.77
CA TRP A 128 9.77 -2.25 0.99
C TRP A 128 9.94 -3.04 -0.31
N LEU A 129 9.24 -4.14 -0.40
CA LEU A 129 9.08 -4.89 -1.63
C LEU A 129 7.61 -5.19 -1.78
N THR A 130 6.92 -4.31 -2.47
CA THR A 130 5.53 -4.57 -2.82
C THR A 130 5.48 -5.61 -3.92
N SER A 131 4.47 -6.48 -3.84
CA SER A 131 4.31 -7.55 -4.82
C SER A 131 4.02 -6.97 -6.21
N VAL A 132 4.74 -7.48 -7.20
CA VAL A 132 4.50 -7.21 -8.63
C VAL A 132 3.73 -8.34 -9.32
N PHE A 133 3.23 -9.31 -8.56
CA PHE A 133 2.56 -10.51 -9.06
C PHE A 133 1.03 -10.46 -8.96
N GLY A 134 0.47 -9.26 -8.87
CA GLY A 134 -0.96 -9.05 -8.82
C GLY A 134 -1.51 -8.87 -7.41
N ALA A 135 -0.81 -8.14 -6.57
CA ALA A 135 -1.35 -7.67 -5.28
C ALA A 135 -2.35 -6.52 -5.48
N ALA A 136 -3.20 -6.33 -4.48
CA ALA A 136 -3.93 -5.09 -4.31
C ALA A 136 -3.32 -4.26 -3.20
N PHE A 137 -3.58 -2.96 -3.29
CA PHE A 137 -3.17 -1.98 -2.29
C PHE A 137 -4.37 -1.12 -1.94
N CYS A 138 -4.40 -0.62 -0.72
CA CYS A 138 -5.34 0.43 -0.35
C CYS A 138 -4.66 1.47 0.52
N ILE A 139 -5.25 2.66 0.50
CA ILE A 139 -5.05 3.68 1.51
C ILE A 139 -6.27 3.71 2.43
N TYR A 140 -6.02 3.86 3.73
CA TYR A 140 -7.08 3.94 4.72
C TYR A 140 -6.69 4.81 5.90
N LYS A 141 -7.67 5.33 6.59
CA LYS A 141 -7.46 6.15 7.78
C LYS A 141 -8.52 5.83 8.82
N MET A 142 -8.09 5.55 10.02
CA MET A 142 -8.96 5.24 11.15
C MET A 142 -9.17 6.48 12.03
N ASP A 143 -10.34 6.60 12.59
CA ASP A 143 -10.64 7.62 13.61
C ASP A 143 -9.98 7.33 14.97
N THR A 144 -9.56 6.06 15.15
CA THR A 144 -8.89 5.60 16.37
C THR A 144 -7.39 5.36 16.12
N PRO A 145 -6.55 5.40 17.17
CA PRO A 145 -5.15 5.02 17.03
C PRO A 145 -4.97 3.63 16.44
N PHE A 146 -3.94 3.44 15.63
CA PHE A 146 -3.61 2.16 15.04
C PHE A 146 -3.38 1.09 16.12
N ASP A 147 -4.12 -0.03 16.06
CA ASP A 147 -3.93 -1.18 16.92
C ASP A 147 -3.22 -2.32 16.15
N PRO A 148 -1.95 -2.62 16.42
CA PRO A 148 -1.23 -3.70 15.76
C PRO A 148 -1.76 -5.10 16.09
N ASN A 149 -2.67 -5.22 17.08
CA ASN A 149 -3.29 -6.49 17.45
C ASN A 149 -4.63 -6.75 16.74
N ASN A 150 -5.13 -5.80 15.97
CA ASN A 150 -6.35 -5.99 15.17
C ASN A 150 -6.07 -6.80 13.90
N TRP A 151 -5.78 -8.09 14.08
CA TRP A 151 -5.44 -9.01 12.99
C TRP A 151 -6.33 -10.26 12.99
N GLN A 152 -6.35 -10.94 11.86
CA GLN A 152 -7.04 -12.21 11.64
C GLN A 152 -6.11 -13.19 10.91
N THR A 153 -6.40 -14.48 11.01
CA THR A 153 -5.77 -15.53 10.21
C THR A 153 -6.77 -16.11 9.21
N GLN A 154 -6.28 -16.57 8.08
CA GLN A 154 -7.10 -17.40 7.19
C GLN A 154 -7.46 -18.72 7.88
N VAL A 155 -8.58 -19.30 7.49
CA VAL A 155 -8.98 -20.61 7.99
C VAL A 155 -7.86 -21.64 7.74
N ASN A 156 -7.48 -22.36 8.78
CA ASN A 156 -6.39 -23.37 8.78
C ASN A 156 -4.99 -22.81 8.43
N LYS A 157 -4.76 -21.52 8.64
CA LYS A 157 -3.45 -20.87 8.50
C LYS A 157 -3.02 -20.25 9.83
N THR A 158 -1.74 -19.90 9.91
CA THR A 158 -1.16 -19.29 11.11
C THR A 158 -0.62 -17.87 10.85
N GLN A 159 -0.49 -17.49 9.59
CA GLN A 159 -0.06 -16.13 9.23
C GLN A 159 -1.15 -15.15 9.62
N ARG A 160 -0.74 -14.06 10.26
CA ARG A 160 -1.62 -12.97 10.67
C ARG A 160 -1.68 -11.90 9.58
N PHE A 161 -2.85 -11.31 9.43
CA PHE A 161 -3.12 -10.25 8.48
C PHE A 161 -3.86 -9.12 9.21
N MET A 162 -3.47 -7.88 8.98
CA MET A 162 -4.16 -6.72 9.54
C MET A 162 -5.59 -6.69 9.03
N LYS A 163 -6.55 -6.63 9.94
CA LYS A 163 -7.97 -6.51 9.63
C LYS A 163 -8.32 -5.05 9.43
N ILE A 164 -8.76 -4.69 8.23
CA ILE A 164 -9.06 -3.32 7.82
C ILE A 164 -10.55 -3.25 7.47
N ALA A 165 -11.29 -2.42 8.18
CA ALA A 165 -12.73 -2.28 7.98
C ALA A 165 -13.05 -1.50 6.69
N ALA A 166 -14.13 -1.86 6.04
CA ALA A 166 -14.61 -1.20 4.82
C ALA A 166 -14.79 0.32 5.01
N GLY A 167 -15.28 0.73 6.18
CA GLY A 167 -15.52 2.15 6.48
C GLY A 167 -14.26 2.99 6.61
N ASP A 168 -13.10 2.36 6.82
CA ASP A 168 -11.81 3.05 6.96
C ASP A 168 -11.10 3.20 5.60
N VAL A 169 -11.46 2.37 4.61
CA VAL A 169 -10.82 2.37 3.28
C VAL A 169 -11.26 3.61 2.49
N MET A 170 -10.29 4.34 2.00
CA MET A 170 -10.50 5.56 1.21
C MET A 170 -10.40 5.30 -0.28
N ASP A 171 -9.41 4.52 -0.69
CA ASP A 171 -9.16 4.18 -2.09
C ASP A 171 -8.23 2.96 -2.19
N GLY A 172 -8.19 2.34 -3.35
CA GLY A 172 -7.34 1.20 -3.60
C GLY A 172 -7.09 0.93 -5.08
N VAL A 173 -6.10 0.10 -5.32
CA VAL A 173 -5.72 -0.34 -6.65
C VAL A 173 -5.42 -1.82 -6.68
N GLU A 174 -5.88 -2.47 -7.72
CA GLU A 174 -5.60 -3.86 -8.02
C GLU A 174 -4.56 -3.97 -9.13
N LEU A 175 -3.39 -4.50 -8.83
CA LEU A 175 -2.37 -4.78 -9.83
C LEU A 175 -2.57 -6.18 -10.41
N LEU A 176 -2.55 -6.29 -11.73
CA LEU A 176 -2.63 -7.58 -12.42
C LEU A 176 -1.33 -7.85 -13.18
N PRO A 177 -0.85 -9.09 -13.20
CA PRO A 177 0.41 -9.44 -13.86
C PRO A 177 0.34 -9.27 -15.39
N ASN A 178 -0.86 -9.28 -15.97
CA ASN A 178 -1.11 -9.04 -17.39
C ASN A 178 -2.59 -8.84 -17.68
N MET A 179 -2.91 -8.37 -18.88
CA MET A 179 -4.27 -8.09 -19.34
C MET A 179 -5.22 -9.31 -19.39
N PHE A 180 -4.69 -10.52 -19.34
CA PHE A 180 -5.51 -11.74 -19.37
C PHE A 180 -5.87 -12.27 -17.99
N SER A 181 -5.42 -11.60 -16.93
CA SER A 181 -5.61 -12.04 -15.54
C SER A 181 -6.83 -11.42 -14.84
N PHE A 182 -7.73 -10.77 -15.57
CA PHE A 182 -8.91 -10.10 -15.01
C PHE A 182 -9.79 -10.99 -14.14
N ASP A 183 -9.88 -12.28 -14.49
CA ASP A 183 -10.72 -13.22 -13.75
C ASP A 183 -10.01 -13.88 -12.57
N MET A 184 -8.72 -13.61 -12.39
CA MET A 184 -7.91 -14.31 -11.39
C MET A 184 -7.94 -13.66 -10.03
N LYS A 185 -8.32 -12.41 -9.94
CA LYS A 185 -8.23 -11.67 -8.71
C LYS A 185 -9.48 -10.88 -8.40
N ARG A 186 -9.78 -10.81 -7.12
CA ARG A 186 -10.92 -10.01 -6.67
C ARG A 186 -10.68 -9.49 -5.28
N ILE A 187 -10.76 -8.21 -5.17
CA ILE A 187 -10.92 -7.53 -3.90
C ILE A 187 -12.37 -7.06 -3.77
N PRO A 188 -12.88 -6.86 -2.55
CA PRO A 188 -14.20 -6.28 -2.36
C PRO A 188 -14.36 -4.95 -3.09
N GLY A 189 -15.54 -4.70 -3.70
CA GLY A 189 -15.79 -3.52 -4.50
C GLY A 189 -15.67 -2.18 -3.76
N PHE A 190 -15.67 -2.19 -2.44
CA PHE A 190 -15.42 -0.97 -1.66
C PHE A 190 -13.95 -0.53 -1.66
N VAL A 191 -13.01 -1.41 -2.03
CA VAL A 191 -11.58 -1.06 -2.13
C VAL A 191 -11.31 -0.34 -3.45
N ASP A 192 -11.92 -0.83 -4.53
CA ASP A 192 -11.84 -0.21 -5.85
C ASP A 192 -13.28 0.03 -6.34
N ALA A 193 -13.92 1.02 -5.75
CA ALA A 193 -15.30 1.39 -6.06
C ALA A 193 -15.43 2.14 -7.40
N GLY A 194 -14.33 2.53 -8.01
CA GLY A 194 -14.31 3.24 -9.26
C GLY A 194 -14.88 2.44 -10.43
N GLY A 195 -15.13 1.14 -10.25
CA GLY A 195 -15.75 0.26 -11.24
C GLY A 195 -15.09 0.26 -12.61
N THR A 196 -14.09 1.05 -12.72
CA THR A 196 -13.20 0.98 -13.82
C THR A 196 -12.28 -0.16 -13.46
N SER A 197 -12.34 -1.21 -14.22
CA SER A 197 -11.21 -2.07 -14.48
C SER A 197 -10.05 -1.15 -14.88
N VAL A 198 -9.68 -0.29 -13.95
CA VAL A 198 -8.61 0.65 -14.13
C VAL A 198 -7.38 -0.16 -14.17
N GLY A 199 -7.13 -0.39 -15.33
CA GLY A 199 -5.85 -0.63 -15.73
C GLY A 199 -5.18 -1.70 -14.90
N ALA A 200 -5.37 -2.97 -15.29
CA ALA A 200 -4.25 -3.85 -15.14
C ALA A 200 -3.01 -3.02 -15.40
N THR A 201 -2.36 -2.61 -14.33
CA THR A 201 -1.05 -2.01 -14.46
C THR A 201 -0.15 -3.17 -14.82
N TYR A 202 0.35 -3.15 -16.01
CA TYR A 202 1.24 -4.19 -16.49
C TYR A 202 2.59 -4.00 -15.84
N CYS A 203 3.00 -4.97 -15.07
CA CYS A 203 4.37 -5.05 -14.56
C CYS A 203 5.29 -5.66 -15.61
#